data_122048c138ac7b4f065c4efee40b9c05
#
_entry.id   122048c138ac7b4f065c4efee40b9c05
#
_cell.length_a   1.000
_cell.length_b   1.000
_cell.length_c   1.000
_cell.angle_alpha   90.00
_cell.angle_beta   90.00
_cell.angle_gamma   90.00
#
_symmetry.space_group_name_H-M   'P 1'
#
loop_
_entity.id
_entity.type
_entity.pdbx_description
1 polymer ?
#
loop_
_entity_poly.entity_id
_entity_poly.type
_entity_poly.pdbx_seq_one_letter_code
_entity_poly.pdbx_strand_id
1 'polypeptide(L)'
;MQKKNQFKADSRYFTISIYTILTVLVICIIARAVFFWDSTLSVINNLLATMSPFLIGILIAFLINPLVSWMHHTVFEKWLYVKNNVLAHLLAITFSYVLVIVVLVVGIIYIVPEIIDSLTQLLDKLPEWGDALISYINTIAAKHPELQLDYLIKSISNADSTIQEFLGGFISKLTTTIVVTGVSIIKFVFNFIVAIIVSIYLLIDKKMQSRGIKRTIYAIFDEERADKICAVIKRSIHIFSNFFDGKMIDSLIIGALTFVSMMIISLFGVPGFSNCALLVGIVVGITNMIPYFGPFLGGIPSILLLCIYSLNSALIFAILIIIIQQLDGNLIGPKILGNSTGLRPLWIIFAITLGGWIASIPGMLLGVPCVAVIAGLLEDWVNERLEAKNIDMPIVKNEKVREAKEEIKEKEESK
;
A
#
# COMPACT_ATOMS: atom_id res chain seq x y z
N MET A 1 4.42 -37.12 71.50
CA MET A 1 5.02 -35.91 70.87
C MET A 1 5.30 -36.21 69.42
N GLN A 2 4.41 -35.81 68.45
CA GLN A 2 4.58 -35.90 67.03
C GLN A 2 5.36 -34.67 66.54
N LYS A 3 6.58 -34.89 66.01
CA LYS A 3 7.37 -33.86 65.33
C LYS A 3 6.63 -33.50 64.04
N LYS A 4 6.01 -32.31 64.00
CA LYS A 4 5.54 -31.68 62.76
C LYS A 4 6.75 -31.41 61.87
N ASN A 5 6.90 -32.19 60.81
CA ASN A 5 7.82 -31.87 59.72
C ASN A 5 7.36 -30.55 59.07
N GLN A 6 7.97 -29.44 59.46
CA GLN A 6 7.83 -28.20 58.76
C GLN A 6 8.63 -28.28 57.45
N PHE A 7 7.92 -28.24 56.33
CA PHE A 7 8.50 -28.10 55.00
C PHE A 7 9.21 -26.72 54.97
N LYS A 8 10.52 -26.72 55.12
CA LYS A 8 11.33 -25.54 54.83
C LYS A 8 11.40 -25.39 53.33
N ALA A 9 10.71 -24.37 52.76
CA ALA A 9 10.80 -24.03 51.36
C ALA A 9 12.23 -23.52 51.09
N ASP A 10 13.07 -24.40 50.54
CA ASP A 10 14.40 -24.05 50.09
C ASP A 10 14.25 -23.30 48.78
N SER A 11 14.63 -22.03 48.74
CA SER A 11 14.51 -21.14 47.58
C SER A 11 15.15 -21.70 46.32
N ARG A 12 16.19 -22.55 46.49
CA ARG A 12 16.92 -23.17 45.40
C ARG A 12 16.07 -24.22 44.67
N TYR A 13 15.39 -25.08 45.41
CA TYR A 13 14.49 -26.11 44.82
C TYR A 13 13.22 -25.45 44.20
N PHE A 14 12.72 -24.39 44.81
CA PHE A 14 11.62 -23.62 44.24
C PHE A 14 11.98 -23.01 42.91
N THR A 15 13.17 -22.39 42.78
CA THR A 15 13.68 -21.83 41.55
C THR A 15 13.86 -22.88 40.47
N ILE A 16 14.47 -24.05 40.80
CA ILE A 16 14.64 -25.17 39.88
C ILE A 16 13.27 -25.67 39.40
N SER A 17 12.29 -25.81 40.31
CA SER A 17 10.94 -26.26 39.95
C SER A 17 10.26 -25.29 38.98
N ILE A 18 10.39 -24.00 39.18
CA ILE A 18 9.82 -22.98 38.27
C ILE A 18 10.47 -23.08 36.90
N TYR A 19 11.80 -23.15 36.82
CA TYR A 19 12.51 -23.29 35.52
C TYR A 19 12.12 -24.58 34.82
N THR A 20 12.00 -25.74 35.55
CA THR A 20 11.57 -26.98 34.96
C THR A 20 10.14 -26.92 34.42
N ILE A 21 9.21 -26.37 35.20
CA ILE A 21 7.82 -26.16 34.74
C ILE A 21 7.78 -25.27 33.49
N LEU A 22 8.52 -24.16 33.49
CA LEU A 22 8.58 -23.24 32.37
C LEU A 22 9.18 -23.89 31.13
N THR A 23 10.25 -24.68 31.29
CA THR A 23 10.87 -25.44 30.18
C THR A 23 9.92 -26.48 29.63
N VAL A 24 9.24 -27.27 30.48
CA VAL A 24 8.24 -28.25 30.06
C VAL A 24 7.07 -27.57 29.33
N LEU A 25 6.60 -26.43 29.85
CA LEU A 25 5.52 -25.66 29.23
C LEU A 25 5.92 -25.15 27.83
N VAL A 26 7.13 -24.62 27.69
CA VAL A 26 7.66 -24.19 26.38
C VAL A 26 7.78 -25.38 25.41
N ILE A 27 8.28 -26.53 25.88
CA ILE A 27 8.38 -27.76 25.06
C ILE A 27 6.97 -28.22 24.64
N CYS A 28 5.99 -28.20 25.52
CA CYS A 28 4.61 -28.56 25.21
C CYS A 28 3.98 -27.61 24.19
N ILE A 29 4.24 -26.30 24.30
CA ILE A 29 3.76 -25.29 23.33
C ILE A 29 4.39 -25.56 21.95
N ILE A 30 5.70 -25.78 21.90
CA ILE A 30 6.41 -26.07 20.63
C ILE A 30 5.91 -27.39 20.03
N ALA A 31 5.80 -28.44 20.83
CA ALA A 31 5.27 -29.74 20.40
C ALA A 31 3.85 -29.59 19.84
N ARG A 32 2.95 -28.87 20.55
CA ARG A 32 1.60 -28.59 20.07
C ARG A 32 1.63 -27.80 18.76
N ALA A 33 2.48 -26.79 18.64
CA ALA A 33 2.60 -25.98 17.42
C ALA A 33 3.06 -26.81 16.23
N VAL A 34 3.97 -27.77 16.43
CA VAL A 34 4.51 -28.66 15.38
C VAL A 34 3.54 -29.78 15.02
N PHE A 35 2.98 -30.48 16.02
CA PHE A 35 2.09 -31.62 15.75
C PHE A 35 0.68 -31.23 15.29
N PHE A 36 0.21 -30.02 15.68
CA PHE A 36 -1.10 -29.51 15.31
C PHE A 36 -0.96 -28.21 14.49
N TRP A 37 -0.13 -28.26 13.45
CA TRP A 37 0.22 -27.09 12.64
C TRP A 37 -1.00 -26.38 12.07
N ASP A 38 -1.94 -27.15 11.49
CA ASP A 38 -3.17 -26.57 10.89
C ASP A 38 -4.06 -25.87 11.93
N SER A 39 -4.21 -26.47 13.12
CA SER A 39 -4.93 -25.81 14.22
C SER A 39 -4.23 -24.56 14.70
N THR A 40 -2.90 -24.57 14.78
CA THR A 40 -2.09 -23.43 15.19
C THR A 40 -2.20 -22.29 14.18
N LEU A 41 -2.10 -22.59 12.88
CA LEU A 41 -2.34 -21.64 11.81
C LEU A 41 -3.75 -21.05 11.84
N SER A 42 -4.75 -21.89 12.10
CA SER A 42 -6.15 -21.43 12.24
C SER A 42 -6.30 -20.43 13.39
N VAL A 43 -5.71 -20.69 14.55
CA VAL A 43 -5.72 -19.76 15.70
C VAL A 43 -5.02 -18.45 15.35
N ILE A 44 -3.84 -18.50 14.71
CA ILE A 44 -3.11 -17.32 14.27
C ILE A 44 -3.92 -16.52 13.26
N ASN A 45 -4.51 -17.17 12.26
CA ASN A 45 -5.35 -16.52 11.26
C ASN A 45 -6.60 -15.87 11.88
N ASN A 46 -7.24 -16.53 12.85
CA ASN A 46 -8.37 -15.97 13.57
C ASN A 46 -7.96 -14.75 14.42
N LEU A 47 -6.82 -14.79 15.07
CA LEU A 47 -6.25 -13.65 15.80
C LEU A 47 -5.96 -12.47 14.86
N LEU A 48 -5.28 -12.71 13.75
CA LEU A 48 -4.99 -11.70 12.74
C LEU A 48 -6.29 -11.12 12.14
N ALA A 49 -7.28 -11.97 11.85
CA ALA A 49 -8.58 -11.53 11.37
C ALA A 49 -9.32 -10.64 12.40
N THR A 50 -9.23 -10.98 13.68
CA THR A 50 -9.82 -10.18 14.77
C THR A 50 -9.07 -8.86 14.97
N MET A 51 -7.76 -8.85 14.77
CA MET A 51 -6.94 -7.63 14.87
C MET A 51 -6.96 -6.78 13.59
N SER A 52 -7.49 -7.30 12.48
CA SER A 52 -7.48 -6.60 11.19
C SER A 52 -8.05 -5.19 11.23
N PRO A 53 -9.16 -4.86 11.94
CA PRO A 53 -9.66 -3.50 12.02
C PRO A 53 -8.66 -2.54 12.69
N PHE A 54 -7.87 -3.01 13.66
CA PHE A 54 -6.84 -2.21 14.32
C PHE A 54 -5.67 -1.92 13.35
N LEU A 55 -5.20 -2.93 12.61
CA LEU A 55 -4.14 -2.76 11.62
C LEU A 55 -4.58 -1.83 10.48
N ILE A 56 -5.81 -2.00 10.00
CA ILE A 56 -6.41 -1.10 9.01
C ILE A 56 -6.57 0.30 9.60
N GLY A 57 -6.98 0.44 10.86
CA GLY A 57 -7.08 1.73 11.54
C GLY A 57 -5.75 2.47 11.65
N ILE A 58 -4.65 1.74 11.94
CA ILE A 58 -3.29 2.31 11.92
C ILE A 58 -2.94 2.78 10.50
N LEU A 59 -3.21 1.98 9.47
CA LEU A 59 -2.98 2.35 8.07
C LEU A 59 -3.75 3.61 7.69
N ILE A 60 -5.06 3.66 8.01
CA ILE A 60 -5.92 4.83 7.76
C ILE A 60 -5.36 6.06 8.50
N ALA A 61 -4.89 5.91 9.74
CA ALA A 61 -4.30 7.01 10.49
C ALA A 61 -3.06 7.58 9.79
N PHE A 62 -2.18 6.72 9.27
CA PHE A 62 -1.03 7.17 8.48
C PHE A 62 -1.44 7.84 7.16
N LEU A 63 -2.43 7.29 6.45
CA LEU A 63 -2.94 7.84 5.20
C LEU A 63 -3.61 9.20 5.38
N ILE A 64 -4.37 9.39 6.46
CA ILE A 64 -5.13 10.64 6.69
C ILE A 64 -4.27 11.71 7.39
N ASN A 65 -3.20 11.30 8.11
CA ASN A 65 -2.35 12.23 8.87
C ASN A 65 -1.80 13.43 8.05
N PRO A 66 -1.35 13.30 6.80
CA PRO A 66 -0.92 14.44 5.99
C PRO A 66 -2.03 15.46 5.78
N LEU A 67 -3.24 14.97 5.46
CA LEU A 67 -4.42 15.81 5.26
C LEU A 67 -4.82 16.53 6.56
N VAL A 68 -4.83 15.83 7.69
CA VAL A 68 -5.10 16.41 9.01
C VAL A 68 -4.06 17.47 9.37
N SER A 69 -2.78 17.21 9.12
CA SER A 69 -1.69 18.15 9.39
C SER A 69 -1.82 19.40 8.52
N TRP A 70 -2.13 19.23 7.25
CA TRP A 70 -2.36 20.34 6.33
C TRP A 70 -3.59 21.18 6.74
N MET A 71 -4.72 20.52 7.05
CA MET A 71 -5.93 21.17 7.54
C MET A 71 -5.66 21.95 8.83
N HIS A 72 -4.96 21.33 9.78
CA HIS A 72 -4.64 21.96 11.07
C HIS A 72 -3.83 23.24 10.87
N HIS A 73 -2.69 23.16 10.18
CA HIS A 73 -1.77 24.30 10.07
C HIS A 73 -2.22 25.35 9.06
N THR A 74 -2.84 24.93 7.93
CA THR A 74 -3.18 25.87 6.85
C THR A 74 -4.58 26.43 7.02
N VAL A 75 -5.57 25.57 7.30
CA VAL A 75 -6.98 26.01 7.34
C VAL A 75 -7.32 26.58 8.72
N PHE A 76 -7.09 25.81 9.79
CA PHE A 76 -7.57 26.22 11.12
C PHE A 76 -6.64 27.20 11.83
N GLU A 77 -5.32 27.08 11.71
CA GLU A 77 -4.40 28.05 12.33
C GLU A 77 -4.24 29.33 11.50
N LYS A 78 -3.98 29.22 10.18
CA LYS A 78 -3.67 30.39 9.35
C LYS A 78 -4.91 31.11 8.80
N TRP A 79 -5.93 30.37 8.32
CA TRP A 79 -7.10 30.97 7.68
C TRP A 79 -8.21 31.30 8.67
N LEU A 80 -8.55 30.38 9.58
CA LEU A 80 -9.65 30.56 10.54
C LEU A 80 -9.19 31.11 11.89
N TYR A 81 -7.87 31.31 12.10
CA TYR A 81 -7.29 31.88 13.32
C TYR A 81 -7.82 31.26 14.61
N VAL A 82 -8.01 29.93 14.67
CA VAL A 82 -8.49 29.22 15.86
C VAL A 82 -7.40 29.25 16.92
N LYS A 83 -7.56 30.09 17.96
CA LYS A 83 -6.56 30.28 19.03
C LYS A 83 -6.31 29.03 19.90
N ASN A 84 -7.32 28.16 20.01
CA ASN A 84 -7.19 26.94 20.82
C ASN A 84 -6.64 25.80 19.95
N ASN A 85 -5.37 25.45 20.18
CA ASN A 85 -4.66 24.41 19.42
C ASN A 85 -5.34 23.02 19.50
N VAL A 86 -5.95 22.68 20.65
CA VAL A 86 -6.67 21.42 20.82
C VAL A 86 -7.94 21.42 19.98
N LEU A 87 -8.70 22.51 19.99
CA LEU A 87 -9.90 22.65 19.17
C LEU A 87 -9.57 22.63 17.68
N ALA A 88 -8.52 23.36 17.25
CA ALA A 88 -8.05 23.36 15.87
C ALA A 88 -7.69 21.95 15.40
N HIS A 89 -7.01 21.17 16.24
CA HIS A 89 -6.62 19.80 15.92
C HIS A 89 -7.84 18.86 15.81
N LEU A 90 -8.79 18.95 16.72
CA LEU A 90 -10.03 18.15 16.68
C LEU A 90 -10.87 18.49 15.44
N LEU A 91 -11.01 19.77 15.12
CA LEU A 91 -11.70 20.22 13.90
C LEU A 91 -10.99 19.72 12.64
N ALA A 92 -9.66 19.79 12.59
CA ALA A 92 -8.88 19.29 11.47
C ALA A 92 -9.10 17.78 11.25
N ILE A 93 -9.10 16.98 12.31
CA ILE A 93 -9.41 15.55 12.23
C ILE A 93 -10.83 15.36 11.68
N THR A 94 -11.83 15.99 12.31
CA THR A 94 -13.25 15.82 11.93
C THR A 94 -13.48 16.18 10.46
N PHE A 95 -12.99 17.34 10.02
CA PHE A 95 -13.15 17.79 8.64
C PHE A 95 -12.41 16.90 7.64
N SER A 96 -11.20 16.42 7.99
CA SER A 96 -10.45 15.50 7.13
C SER A 96 -11.18 14.18 6.94
N TYR A 97 -11.75 13.60 8.00
CA TYR A 97 -12.53 12.37 7.89
C TYR A 97 -13.84 12.58 7.11
N VAL A 98 -14.56 13.65 7.39
CA VAL A 98 -15.77 13.98 6.63
C VAL A 98 -15.44 14.15 5.15
N LEU A 99 -14.39 14.88 4.81
CA LEU A 99 -13.96 15.06 3.42
C LEU A 99 -13.62 13.72 2.75
N VAL A 100 -12.82 12.88 3.41
CA VAL A 100 -12.43 11.57 2.87
C VAL A 100 -13.66 10.66 2.70
N ILE A 101 -14.55 10.61 3.70
CA ILE A 101 -15.77 9.80 3.63
C ILE A 101 -16.67 10.30 2.48
N VAL A 102 -16.87 11.61 2.34
CA VAL A 102 -17.67 12.18 1.25
C VAL A 102 -17.05 11.82 -0.11
N VAL A 103 -15.73 11.97 -0.27
CA VAL A 103 -15.04 11.62 -1.52
C VAL A 103 -15.18 10.13 -1.82
N LEU A 104 -15.03 9.26 -0.81
CA LEU A 104 -15.21 7.81 -0.98
C LEU A 104 -16.65 7.44 -1.34
N VAL A 105 -17.64 7.99 -0.64
CA VAL A 105 -19.07 7.70 -0.90
C VAL A 105 -19.48 8.18 -2.28
N VAL A 106 -19.11 9.42 -2.63
CA VAL A 106 -19.38 9.97 -3.97
C VAL A 106 -18.64 9.13 -5.03
N GLY A 107 -17.37 8.80 -4.79
CA GLY A 107 -16.60 7.93 -5.68
C GLY A 107 -17.28 6.57 -5.89
N ILE A 108 -17.70 5.89 -4.84
CA ILE A 108 -18.38 4.59 -4.96
C ILE A 108 -19.68 4.72 -5.74
N ILE A 109 -20.50 5.71 -5.45
CA ILE A 109 -21.82 5.90 -6.09
C ILE A 109 -21.69 6.17 -7.60
N TYR A 110 -20.66 6.93 -8.00
CA TYR A 110 -20.49 7.29 -9.43
C TYR A 110 -19.55 6.33 -10.16
N ILE A 111 -18.47 5.87 -9.53
CA ILE A 111 -17.43 5.07 -10.19
C ILE A 111 -17.88 3.61 -10.36
N VAL A 112 -18.51 3.02 -9.35
CA VAL A 112 -18.85 1.58 -9.41
C VAL A 112 -19.90 1.27 -10.50
N PRO A 113 -21.01 2.02 -10.61
CA PRO A 113 -21.94 1.82 -11.71
C PRO A 113 -21.30 2.03 -13.09
N GLU A 114 -20.51 3.11 -13.26
CA GLU A 114 -19.83 3.40 -14.52
C GLU A 114 -18.88 2.29 -14.95
N ILE A 115 -18.13 1.70 -14.00
CA ILE A 115 -17.26 0.54 -14.28
C ILE A 115 -18.11 -0.67 -14.71
N ILE A 116 -19.20 -0.96 -14.00
CA ILE A 116 -20.09 -2.11 -14.32
C ILE A 116 -20.70 -1.92 -15.71
N ASP A 117 -21.26 -0.76 -16.01
CA ASP A 117 -21.86 -0.42 -17.30
C ASP A 117 -20.81 -0.51 -18.42
N SER A 118 -19.63 -0.01 -18.17
CA SER A 118 -18.51 -0.06 -19.12
C SER A 118 -18.06 -1.50 -19.41
N LEU A 119 -17.90 -2.32 -18.37
CA LEU A 119 -17.55 -3.73 -18.56
C LEU A 119 -18.65 -4.51 -19.29
N THR A 120 -19.91 -4.20 -19.05
CA THR A 120 -21.04 -4.81 -19.75
C THR A 120 -21.04 -4.42 -21.23
N GLN A 121 -20.86 -3.12 -21.55
CA GLN A 121 -20.75 -2.65 -22.92
C GLN A 121 -19.53 -3.25 -23.65
N LEU A 122 -18.42 -3.46 -22.94
CA LEU A 122 -17.25 -4.13 -23.50
C LEU A 122 -17.57 -5.57 -23.88
N LEU A 123 -18.28 -6.31 -23.01
CA LEU A 123 -18.73 -7.68 -23.31
C LEU A 123 -19.61 -7.75 -24.56
N ASP A 124 -20.53 -6.80 -24.70
CA ASP A 124 -21.45 -6.74 -25.84
C ASP A 124 -20.72 -6.44 -27.16
N LYS A 125 -19.62 -5.67 -27.11
CA LYS A 125 -18.82 -5.28 -28.31
C LYS A 125 -17.71 -6.26 -28.67
N LEU A 126 -17.28 -7.12 -27.74
CA LEU A 126 -16.20 -8.09 -28.00
C LEU A 126 -16.47 -8.98 -29.23
N PRO A 127 -17.68 -9.59 -29.41
CA PRO A 127 -17.96 -10.40 -30.58
C PRO A 127 -17.84 -9.61 -31.88
N GLU A 128 -18.36 -8.37 -31.93
CA GLU A 128 -18.29 -7.50 -33.10
C GLU A 128 -16.84 -7.21 -33.51
N TRP A 129 -15.95 -7.00 -32.53
CA TRP A 129 -14.53 -6.77 -32.79
C TRP A 129 -13.81 -8.04 -33.19
N GLY A 130 -14.15 -9.19 -32.60
CA GLY A 130 -13.67 -10.50 -33.00
C GLY A 130 -14.00 -10.79 -34.48
N ASP A 131 -15.26 -10.61 -34.88
CA ASP A 131 -15.74 -10.80 -36.25
C ASP A 131 -15.08 -9.81 -37.23
N ALA A 132 -14.92 -8.55 -36.83
CA ALA A 132 -14.24 -7.54 -37.66
C ALA A 132 -12.75 -7.89 -37.92
N LEU A 133 -12.05 -8.35 -36.88
CA LEU A 133 -10.67 -8.80 -36.99
C LEU A 133 -10.55 -10.05 -37.86
N ILE A 134 -11.41 -11.05 -37.69
CA ILE A 134 -11.45 -12.26 -38.49
C ILE A 134 -11.72 -11.92 -39.95
N SER A 135 -12.69 -11.03 -40.21
CA SER A 135 -13.03 -10.55 -41.57
C SER A 135 -11.82 -9.85 -42.21
N TYR A 136 -11.12 -9.01 -41.48
CA TYR A 136 -9.92 -8.33 -41.96
C TYR A 136 -8.79 -9.32 -42.28
N ILE A 137 -8.54 -10.29 -41.38
CA ILE A 137 -7.53 -11.34 -41.59
C ILE A 137 -7.88 -12.21 -42.81
N ASN A 138 -9.15 -12.58 -42.99
CA ASN A 138 -9.62 -13.33 -44.17
C ASN A 138 -9.40 -12.53 -45.44
N THR A 139 -9.55 -11.21 -45.41
CA THR A 139 -9.27 -10.34 -46.56
C THR A 139 -7.77 -10.34 -46.93
N ILE A 140 -6.90 -10.36 -45.93
CA ILE A 140 -5.45 -10.46 -46.10
C ILE A 140 -5.06 -11.86 -46.58
N ALA A 141 -5.62 -12.91 -46.00
CA ALA A 141 -5.39 -14.31 -46.41
C ALA A 141 -5.77 -14.56 -47.86
N ALA A 142 -6.88 -13.98 -48.33
CA ALA A 142 -7.30 -14.06 -49.71
C ALA A 142 -6.32 -13.37 -50.69
N LYS A 143 -5.62 -12.32 -50.25
CA LYS A 143 -4.60 -11.61 -51.03
C LYS A 143 -3.22 -12.27 -50.98
N HIS A 144 -2.93 -12.98 -49.92
CA HIS A 144 -1.66 -13.62 -49.59
C HIS A 144 -1.84 -15.06 -49.09
N PRO A 145 -2.18 -16.02 -49.98
CA PRO A 145 -2.44 -17.42 -49.58
C PRO A 145 -1.24 -18.12 -48.94
N GLU A 146 -0.04 -17.57 -49.12
CA GLU A 146 1.24 -18.09 -48.59
C GLU A 146 1.33 -17.93 -47.04
N LEU A 147 0.55 -17.02 -46.47
CA LEU A 147 0.58 -16.68 -45.06
C LEU A 147 -0.42 -17.52 -44.26
N GLN A 148 -0.29 -18.78 -44.09
CA GLN A 148 -1.17 -19.68 -43.29
C GLN A 148 -1.78 -19.02 -42.05
N LEU A 149 -2.77 -18.11 -42.25
CA LEU A 149 -3.34 -17.27 -41.20
C LEU A 149 -4.44 -17.97 -40.37
N ASP A 150 -4.75 -19.23 -40.68
CA ASP A 150 -5.76 -20.04 -39.98
C ASP A 150 -5.47 -20.16 -38.45
N TYR A 151 -4.19 -20.21 -38.07
CA TYR A 151 -3.79 -20.21 -36.68
C TYR A 151 -4.16 -18.91 -35.95
N LEU A 152 -4.01 -17.77 -36.62
CA LEU A 152 -4.40 -16.45 -36.03
C LEU A 152 -5.91 -16.35 -35.87
N ILE A 153 -6.68 -16.79 -36.86
CA ILE A 153 -8.17 -16.80 -36.78
C ILE A 153 -8.62 -17.65 -35.60
N LYS A 154 -8.07 -18.85 -35.43
CA LYS A 154 -8.39 -19.74 -34.31
C LYS A 154 -7.95 -19.15 -32.98
N SER A 155 -6.82 -18.47 -32.93
CA SER A 155 -6.32 -17.81 -31.70
C SER A 155 -7.20 -16.64 -31.29
N ILE A 156 -7.70 -15.84 -32.23
CA ILE A 156 -8.64 -14.72 -31.95
C ILE A 156 -9.97 -15.24 -31.44
N SER A 157 -10.54 -16.28 -32.09
CA SER A 157 -11.79 -16.89 -31.65
C SER A 157 -11.68 -17.49 -30.24
N ASN A 158 -10.58 -18.14 -29.90
CA ASN A 158 -10.33 -18.65 -28.57
C ASN A 158 -10.11 -17.52 -27.55
N ALA A 159 -9.42 -16.43 -27.94
CA ALA A 159 -9.20 -15.28 -27.06
C ALA A 159 -10.51 -14.57 -26.73
N ASP A 160 -11.40 -14.40 -27.73
CA ASP A 160 -12.72 -13.80 -27.53
C ASP A 160 -13.53 -14.56 -26.48
N SER A 161 -13.67 -15.89 -26.61
CA SER A 161 -14.38 -16.72 -25.64
C SER A 161 -13.74 -16.68 -24.24
N THR A 162 -12.41 -16.69 -24.15
CA THR A 162 -11.69 -16.62 -22.88
C THR A 162 -11.88 -15.27 -22.17
N ILE A 163 -11.85 -14.16 -22.94
CA ILE A 163 -12.07 -12.81 -22.42
C ILE A 163 -13.53 -12.65 -21.96
N GLN A 164 -14.50 -13.14 -22.72
CA GLN A 164 -15.92 -13.12 -22.35
C GLN A 164 -16.16 -13.91 -21.06
N GLU A 165 -15.59 -15.10 -20.90
CA GLU A 165 -15.70 -15.91 -19.70
C GLU A 165 -15.07 -15.21 -18.49
N PHE A 166 -13.87 -14.63 -18.66
CA PHE A 166 -13.17 -13.89 -17.61
C PHE A 166 -13.96 -12.64 -17.17
N LEU A 167 -14.37 -11.79 -18.11
CA LEU A 167 -15.11 -10.55 -17.81
C LEU A 167 -16.51 -10.86 -17.28
N GLY A 168 -17.23 -11.81 -17.86
CA GLY A 168 -18.53 -12.26 -17.39
C GLY A 168 -18.46 -12.84 -15.98
N GLY A 169 -17.43 -13.64 -15.69
CA GLY A 169 -17.15 -14.14 -14.37
C GLY A 169 -16.77 -13.03 -13.37
N PHE A 170 -16.05 -12.03 -13.81
CA PHE A 170 -15.68 -10.86 -12.99
C PHE A 170 -16.92 -10.00 -12.66
N ILE A 171 -17.75 -9.67 -13.66
CA ILE A 171 -19.00 -8.91 -13.47
C ILE A 171 -19.96 -9.69 -12.59
N SER A 172 -20.14 -10.99 -12.83
CA SER A 172 -20.98 -11.87 -12.00
C SER A 172 -20.48 -11.88 -10.55
N LYS A 173 -19.17 -11.99 -10.32
CA LYS A 173 -18.60 -11.90 -8.98
C LYS A 173 -18.83 -10.53 -8.35
N LEU A 174 -18.66 -9.42 -9.07
CA LEU A 174 -18.94 -8.08 -8.57
C LEU A 174 -20.41 -7.95 -8.18
N THR A 175 -21.32 -8.30 -9.08
CA THR A 175 -22.77 -8.22 -8.85
C THR A 175 -23.20 -9.15 -7.72
N THR A 176 -22.71 -10.39 -7.70
CA THR A 176 -23.03 -11.37 -6.66
C THR A 176 -22.46 -10.93 -5.30
N THR A 177 -21.24 -10.38 -5.29
CA THR A 177 -20.62 -9.84 -4.07
C THR A 177 -21.47 -8.67 -3.52
N ILE A 178 -21.99 -7.80 -4.36
CA ILE A 178 -22.85 -6.68 -3.94
C ILE A 178 -24.21 -7.17 -3.45
N VAL A 179 -24.80 -8.19 -4.09
CA VAL A 179 -26.19 -8.63 -3.83
C VAL A 179 -26.28 -9.73 -2.76
N VAL A 180 -25.37 -10.72 -2.77
CA VAL A 180 -25.49 -11.94 -1.94
C VAL A 180 -24.81 -11.81 -0.58
N THR A 181 -23.95 -10.82 -0.39
CA THR A 181 -23.11 -10.72 0.81
C THR A 181 -23.70 -9.84 1.91
N GLY A 182 -25.01 -9.78 2.10
CA GLY A 182 -25.62 -8.97 3.18
C GLY A 182 -24.96 -9.16 4.55
N VAL A 183 -24.59 -10.39 4.92
CA VAL A 183 -23.89 -10.69 6.18
C VAL A 183 -22.41 -10.27 6.13
N SER A 184 -21.74 -10.46 4.98
CA SER A 184 -20.35 -10.03 4.82
C SER A 184 -20.22 -8.52 4.69
N ILE A 185 -21.20 -7.84 4.10
CA ILE A 185 -21.26 -6.37 4.06
C ILE A 185 -21.39 -5.81 5.48
N ILE A 186 -22.27 -6.36 6.31
CA ILE A 186 -22.40 -5.94 7.71
C ILE A 186 -21.08 -6.11 8.46
N LYS A 187 -20.41 -7.24 8.30
CA LYS A 187 -19.11 -7.49 8.90
C LYS A 187 -18.03 -6.55 8.36
N PHE A 188 -18.02 -6.30 7.06
CA PHE A 188 -17.09 -5.35 6.43
C PHE A 188 -17.33 -3.93 6.94
N VAL A 189 -18.57 -3.45 6.94
CA VAL A 189 -18.96 -2.12 7.42
C VAL A 189 -18.62 -1.99 8.92
N PHE A 190 -18.91 -2.99 9.72
CA PHE A 190 -18.56 -3.01 11.14
C PHE A 190 -17.04 -2.89 11.34
N ASN A 191 -16.25 -3.72 10.66
CA ASN A 191 -14.78 -3.68 10.74
C ASN A 191 -14.23 -2.34 10.24
N PHE A 192 -14.82 -1.77 9.21
CA PHE A 192 -14.44 -0.47 8.67
C PHE A 192 -14.75 0.68 9.64
N ILE A 193 -15.93 0.66 10.28
CA ILE A 193 -16.28 1.62 11.33
C ILE A 193 -15.31 1.51 12.51
N VAL A 194 -14.99 0.29 12.97
CA VAL A 194 -14.01 0.07 14.03
C VAL A 194 -12.65 0.62 13.62
N ALA A 195 -12.21 0.37 12.39
CA ALA A 195 -10.94 0.88 11.87
C ALA A 195 -10.90 2.42 11.83
N ILE A 196 -12.00 3.06 11.43
CA ILE A 196 -12.11 4.53 11.46
C ILE A 196 -12.04 5.04 12.91
N ILE A 197 -12.77 4.43 13.83
CA ILE A 197 -12.75 4.81 15.25
C ILE A 197 -11.33 4.69 15.81
N VAL A 198 -10.66 3.56 15.58
CA VAL A 198 -9.27 3.34 15.99
C VAL A 198 -8.35 4.40 15.42
N SER A 199 -8.49 4.70 14.13
CA SER A 199 -7.69 5.70 13.44
C SER A 199 -7.89 7.11 14.01
N ILE A 200 -9.12 7.49 14.33
CA ILE A 200 -9.44 8.76 14.97
C ILE A 200 -8.78 8.84 16.36
N TYR A 201 -8.92 7.80 17.19
CA TYR A 201 -8.26 7.77 18.51
C TYR A 201 -6.73 7.84 18.40
N LEU A 202 -6.14 7.17 17.44
CA LEU A 202 -4.69 7.24 17.20
C LEU A 202 -4.24 8.66 16.86
N LEU A 203 -5.01 9.41 16.08
CA LEU A 203 -4.67 10.79 15.71
C LEU A 203 -4.92 11.77 16.86
N ILE A 204 -6.02 11.63 17.60
CA ILE A 204 -6.33 12.48 18.76
C ILE A 204 -5.28 12.31 19.85
N ASP A 205 -5.00 11.07 20.24
CA ASP A 205 -4.17 10.73 21.39
C ASP A 205 -2.69 10.49 21.05
N LYS A 206 -2.26 10.85 19.82
CA LYS A 206 -0.89 10.61 19.31
C LYS A 206 0.20 10.97 20.32
N LYS A 207 0.09 12.14 20.99
CA LYS A 207 1.08 12.60 21.98
C LYS A 207 1.02 11.80 23.28
N MET A 208 -0.19 11.43 23.73
CA MET A 208 -0.38 10.66 24.96
C MET A 208 0.10 9.23 24.79
N GLN A 209 -0.23 8.59 23.67
CA GLN A 209 0.20 7.23 23.34
C GLN A 209 1.72 7.14 23.22
N SER A 210 2.35 8.09 22.51
CA SER A 210 3.81 8.16 22.39
C SER A 210 4.50 8.26 23.76
N ARG A 211 3.96 9.08 24.68
CA ARG A 211 4.48 9.17 26.07
C ARG A 211 4.25 7.87 26.84
N GLY A 212 3.07 7.24 26.70
CA GLY A 212 2.75 5.98 27.34
C GLY A 212 3.70 4.86 26.92
N ILE A 213 3.91 4.68 25.61
CA ILE A 213 4.85 3.70 25.08
C ILE A 213 6.27 3.96 25.60
N LYS A 214 6.73 5.22 25.52
CA LYS A 214 8.05 5.59 26.04
C LYS A 214 8.18 5.24 27.51
N ARG A 215 7.20 5.62 28.36
CA ARG A 215 7.20 5.31 29.79
C ARG A 215 7.26 3.80 30.07
N THR A 216 6.53 3.00 29.30
CA THR A 216 6.53 1.54 29.45
C THR A 216 7.90 0.94 29.09
N ILE A 217 8.53 1.42 28.02
CA ILE A 217 9.86 0.95 27.61
C ILE A 217 10.90 1.24 28.72
N TYR A 218 10.91 2.45 29.26
CA TYR A 218 11.83 2.82 30.36
C TYR A 218 11.51 2.10 31.69
N ALA A 219 10.28 1.60 31.87
CA ALA A 219 9.94 0.80 33.06
C ALA A 219 10.42 -0.65 32.96
N ILE A 220 10.59 -1.18 31.73
CA ILE A 220 10.95 -2.59 31.49
C ILE A 220 12.45 -2.76 31.24
N PHE A 221 13.09 -1.79 30.56
CA PHE A 221 14.47 -1.88 30.11
C PHE A 221 15.35 -0.85 30.81
N ASP A 222 16.64 -1.16 30.92
CA ASP A 222 17.66 -0.21 31.38
C ASP A 222 17.72 1.01 30.45
N GLU A 223 18.17 2.15 30.95
CA GLU A 223 18.17 3.45 30.25
C GLU A 223 18.80 3.36 28.86
N GLU A 224 20.00 2.74 28.73
CA GLU A 224 20.70 2.60 27.46
C GLU A 224 19.90 1.78 26.41
N ARG A 225 19.29 0.68 26.84
CA ARG A 225 18.45 -0.14 25.94
C ARG A 225 17.14 0.56 25.63
N ALA A 226 16.55 1.25 26.60
CA ALA A 226 15.33 2.02 26.40
C ALA A 226 15.52 3.13 25.38
N ASP A 227 16.65 3.84 25.43
CA ASP A 227 17.01 4.88 24.45
C ASP A 227 17.15 4.29 23.05
N LYS A 228 17.85 3.17 22.89
CA LYS A 228 17.99 2.48 21.58
C LYS A 228 16.63 2.07 21.03
N ILE A 229 15.76 1.46 21.84
CA ILE A 229 14.41 1.04 21.41
C ILE A 229 13.56 2.26 21.03
N CYS A 230 13.59 3.33 21.81
CA CYS A 230 12.87 4.56 21.50
C CYS A 230 13.36 5.22 20.22
N ALA A 231 14.67 5.20 19.94
CA ALA A 231 15.26 5.70 18.70
C ALA A 231 14.78 4.90 17.48
N VAL A 232 14.77 3.56 17.59
CA VAL A 232 14.24 2.65 16.56
C VAL A 232 12.77 2.94 16.27
N ILE A 233 11.93 3.03 17.29
CA ILE A 233 10.49 3.33 17.12
C ILE A 233 10.31 4.69 16.46
N LYS A 234 11.03 5.72 16.91
CA LYS A 234 10.95 7.06 16.32
C LYS A 234 11.36 7.05 14.84
N ARG A 235 12.45 6.36 14.49
CA ARG A 235 12.92 6.19 13.11
C ARG A 235 11.86 5.44 12.26
N SER A 236 11.29 4.37 12.80
CA SER A 236 10.25 3.59 12.11
C SER A 236 9.03 4.46 11.79
N ILE A 237 8.50 5.18 12.78
CA ILE A 237 7.36 6.08 12.58
C ILE A 237 7.70 7.14 11.51
N HIS A 238 8.92 7.67 11.51
CA HIS A 238 9.36 8.66 10.52
C HIS A 238 9.41 8.07 9.10
N ILE A 239 9.94 6.85 8.94
CA ILE A 239 9.96 6.14 7.65
C ILE A 239 8.53 5.93 7.13
N PHE A 240 7.62 5.45 7.99
CA PHE A 240 6.22 5.26 7.63
C PHE A 240 5.55 6.58 7.24
N SER A 241 5.69 7.62 8.07
CA SER A 241 5.07 8.92 7.80
C SER A 241 5.55 9.50 6.47
N ASN A 242 6.87 9.55 6.27
CA ASN A 242 7.45 10.11 5.04
C ASN A 242 7.03 9.33 3.79
N PHE A 243 6.93 7.99 3.89
CA PHE A 243 6.47 7.17 2.78
C PHE A 243 5.03 7.48 2.42
N PHE A 244 4.13 7.50 3.41
CA PHE A 244 2.71 7.77 3.16
C PHE A 244 2.46 9.22 2.75
N ASP A 245 3.12 10.18 3.39
CA ASP A 245 3.03 11.61 3.04
C ASP A 245 3.45 11.82 1.57
N GLY A 246 4.60 11.23 1.19
CA GLY A 246 5.10 11.30 -0.17
C GLY A 246 4.17 10.61 -1.18
N LYS A 247 3.71 9.38 -0.86
CA LYS A 247 2.85 8.62 -1.77
C LYS A 247 1.46 9.25 -1.95
N MET A 248 0.90 9.88 -0.92
CA MET A 248 -0.34 10.63 -1.07
C MET A 248 -0.20 11.82 -2.02
N ILE A 249 0.86 12.62 -1.85
CA ILE A 249 1.10 13.77 -2.72
C ILE A 249 1.35 13.31 -4.16
N ASP A 250 2.19 12.30 -4.33
CA ASP A 250 2.50 11.68 -5.61
C ASP A 250 1.23 11.20 -6.34
N SER A 251 0.41 10.40 -5.66
CA SER A 251 -0.86 9.88 -6.19
C SER A 251 -1.85 10.97 -6.57
N LEU A 252 -1.94 12.03 -5.77
CA LEU A 252 -2.80 13.18 -6.07
C LEU A 252 -2.34 13.90 -7.33
N ILE A 253 -1.02 14.10 -7.48
CA ILE A 253 -0.44 14.76 -8.66
C ILE A 253 -0.65 13.91 -9.90
N ILE A 254 -0.41 12.60 -9.84
CA ILE A 254 -0.60 11.69 -10.97
C ILE A 254 -2.07 11.61 -11.37
N GLY A 255 -2.99 11.53 -10.43
CA GLY A 255 -4.43 11.56 -10.71
C GLY A 255 -4.86 12.86 -11.36
N ALA A 256 -4.43 14.00 -10.83
CA ALA A 256 -4.71 15.32 -11.39
C ALA A 256 -4.07 15.51 -12.78
N LEU A 257 -2.84 15.06 -12.96
CA LEU A 257 -2.14 15.10 -14.25
C LEU A 257 -2.86 14.25 -15.31
N THR A 258 -3.32 13.06 -14.94
CA THR A 258 -4.11 12.19 -15.81
C THR A 258 -5.42 12.87 -16.21
N PHE A 259 -6.17 13.39 -15.26
CA PHE A 259 -7.40 14.11 -15.49
C PHE A 259 -7.20 15.30 -16.45
N VAL A 260 -6.25 16.20 -16.13
CA VAL A 260 -5.97 17.40 -16.93
C VAL A 260 -5.50 17.04 -18.33
N SER A 261 -4.61 16.04 -18.46
CA SER A 261 -4.14 15.59 -19.77
C SER A 261 -5.27 15.03 -20.64
N MET A 262 -6.17 14.23 -20.06
CA MET A 262 -7.34 13.72 -20.76
C MET A 262 -8.29 14.85 -21.18
N MET A 263 -8.52 15.83 -20.31
CA MET A 263 -9.34 17.00 -20.64
C MET A 263 -8.73 17.83 -21.78
N ILE A 264 -7.42 18.03 -21.80
CA ILE A 264 -6.72 18.72 -22.91
C ILE A 264 -6.86 17.93 -24.19
N ILE A 265 -6.61 16.63 -24.17
CA ILE A 265 -6.71 15.77 -25.37
C ILE A 265 -8.16 15.70 -25.86
N SER A 266 -9.16 15.79 -24.98
CA SER A 266 -10.57 15.81 -25.38
C SER A 266 -10.93 17.00 -26.27
N LEU A 267 -10.19 18.14 -26.19
CA LEU A 267 -10.38 19.30 -27.04
C LEU A 267 -10.07 19.02 -28.53
N PHE A 268 -9.28 17.96 -28.79
CA PHE A 268 -8.98 17.48 -30.16
C PHE A 268 -10.05 16.49 -30.67
N GLY A 269 -11.17 16.34 -29.96
CA GLY A 269 -12.30 15.53 -30.41
C GLY A 269 -12.10 14.01 -30.19
N VAL A 270 -11.21 13.60 -29.30
CA VAL A 270 -11.00 12.18 -28.96
C VAL A 270 -12.20 11.66 -28.17
N PRO A 271 -12.93 10.63 -28.67
CA PRO A 271 -14.16 10.16 -28.03
C PRO A 271 -13.90 9.57 -26.64
N GLY A 272 -14.80 9.81 -25.70
CA GLY A 272 -14.74 9.25 -24.34
C GLY A 272 -13.78 9.96 -23.38
N PHE A 273 -12.84 10.77 -23.88
CA PHE A 273 -11.83 11.40 -23.01
C PHE A 273 -12.46 12.40 -22.02
N SER A 274 -13.37 13.27 -22.46
CA SER A 274 -14.06 14.22 -21.55
C SER A 274 -14.95 13.50 -20.53
N ASN A 275 -15.68 12.47 -20.98
CA ASN A 275 -16.63 11.76 -20.14
C ASN A 275 -15.94 10.91 -19.06
N CYS A 276 -14.82 10.28 -19.41
CA CYS A 276 -14.09 9.38 -18.53
C CYS A 276 -12.94 10.06 -17.76
N ALA A 277 -12.57 11.30 -18.09
CA ALA A 277 -11.38 11.96 -17.51
C ALA A 277 -11.37 11.94 -15.98
N LEU A 278 -12.48 12.31 -15.34
CA LEU A 278 -12.57 12.36 -13.89
C LEU A 278 -12.48 10.97 -13.28
N LEU A 279 -13.21 10.00 -13.83
CA LEU A 279 -13.20 8.61 -13.39
C LEU A 279 -11.79 8.02 -13.48
N VAL A 280 -11.17 8.14 -14.67
CA VAL A 280 -9.84 7.60 -14.94
C VAL A 280 -8.78 8.30 -14.07
N GLY A 281 -8.86 9.61 -13.93
CA GLY A 281 -7.95 10.37 -13.07
C GLY A 281 -8.01 9.92 -11.60
N ILE A 282 -9.23 9.68 -11.07
CA ILE A 282 -9.41 9.18 -9.69
C ILE A 282 -8.90 7.73 -9.58
N VAL A 283 -9.25 6.85 -10.51
CA VAL A 283 -8.82 5.43 -10.50
C VAL A 283 -7.30 5.34 -10.57
N VAL A 284 -6.68 6.03 -11.52
CA VAL A 284 -5.22 6.05 -11.66
C VAL A 284 -4.55 6.67 -10.43
N GLY A 285 -5.08 7.77 -9.91
CA GLY A 285 -4.57 8.41 -8.71
C GLY A 285 -4.62 7.48 -7.49
N ILE A 286 -5.76 6.86 -7.20
CA ILE A 286 -5.90 5.95 -6.05
C ILE A 286 -4.98 4.73 -6.21
N THR A 287 -4.97 4.11 -7.37
CA THR A 287 -4.13 2.92 -7.59
C THR A 287 -2.65 3.23 -7.57
N ASN A 288 -2.22 4.46 -7.94
CA ASN A 288 -0.83 4.89 -7.88
C ASN A 288 -0.25 4.90 -6.46
N MET A 289 -1.08 4.83 -5.42
CA MET A 289 -0.60 4.64 -4.03
C MET A 289 0.19 3.34 -3.87
N ILE A 290 -0.07 2.32 -4.70
CA ILE A 290 0.69 1.06 -4.69
C ILE A 290 1.86 1.22 -5.68
N PRO A 291 3.11 1.30 -5.19
CA PRO A 291 4.27 1.47 -6.06
C PRO A 291 4.37 0.34 -7.10
N TYR A 292 4.78 0.63 -8.30
CA TYR A 292 4.94 -0.28 -9.45
C TYR A 292 3.65 -0.94 -9.95
N PHE A 293 2.77 -1.41 -9.08
CA PHE A 293 1.53 -2.10 -9.47
C PHE A 293 0.37 -1.12 -9.73
N GLY A 294 0.40 0.04 -9.10
CA GLY A 294 -0.65 1.06 -9.25
C GLY A 294 -0.93 1.45 -10.70
N PRO A 295 0.09 1.76 -11.50
CA PRO A 295 -0.09 2.09 -12.91
C PRO A 295 -0.80 1.02 -13.74
N PHE A 296 -0.53 -0.25 -13.47
CA PHE A 296 -1.19 -1.37 -14.15
C PHE A 296 -2.62 -1.55 -13.65
N LEU A 297 -2.83 -1.46 -12.33
CA LEU A 297 -4.16 -1.60 -11.72
C LEU A 297 -5.11 -0.49 -12.13
N GLY A 298 -4.62 0.72 -12.38
CA GLY A 298 -5.42 1.84 -12.87
C GLY A 298 -5.44 1.95 -14.39
N GLY A 299 -4.29 1.74 -15.04
CA GLY A 299 -4.13 1.93 -16.48
C GLY A 299 -4.86 0.90 -17.31
N ILE A 300 -4.75 -0.41 -16.97
CA ILE A 300 -5.39 -1.48 -17.76
C ILE A 300 -6.92 -1.34 -17.76
N PRO A 301 -7.63 -1.20 -16.63
CA PRO A 301 -9.07 -0.96 -16.65
C PRO A 301 -9.47 0.31 -17.40
N SER A 302 -8.66 1.36 -17.30
CA SER A 302 -8.93 2.62 -18.00
C SER A 302 -8.76 2.51 -19.52
N ILE A 303 -7.78 1.72 -20.01
CA ILE A 303 -7.63 1.41 -21.43
C ILE A 303 -8.86 0.63 -21.92
N LEU A 304 -9.28 -0.40 -21.18
CA LEU A 304 -10.47 -1.20 -21.51
C LEU A 304 -11.73 -0.35 -21.55
N LEU A 305 -11.90 0.57 -20.58
CA LEU A 305 -13.00 1.53 -20.56
C LEU A 305 -13.03 2.38 -21.84
N LEU A 306 -11.89 2.89 -22.28
CA LEU A 306 -11.81 3.74 -23.45
C LEU A 306 -11.95 2.98 -24.77
N CYS A 307 -11.68 1.67 -24.80
CA CYS A 307 -11.97 0.80 -25.93
C CYS A 307 -13.45 0.82 -26.32
N ILE A 308 -14.36 1.01 -25.37
CA ILE A 308 -15.81 1.08 -25.62
C ILE A 308 -16.16 2.22 -26.55
N TYR A 309 -15.48 3.35 -26.41
CA TYR A 309 -15.68 4.55 -27.22
C TYR A 309 -14.99 4.41 -28.59
N SER A 310 -13.74 4.02 -28.60
CA SER A 310 -12.94 3.84 -29.81
C SER A 310 -11.61 3.16 -29.51
N LEU A 311 -11.16 2.27 -30.37
CA LEU A 311 -9.82 1.69 -30.28
C LEU A 311 -8.72 2.76 -30.32
N ASN A 312 -8.92 3.83 -31.11
CA ASN A 312 -8.01 4.96 -31.15
C ASN A 312 -7.91 5.68 -29.81
N SER A 313 -9.04 5.86 -29.12
CA SER A 313 -9.07 6.46 -27.77
C SER A 313 -8.27 5.62 -26.77
N ALA A 314 -8.43 4.31 -26.80
CA ALA A 314 -7.68 3.39 -25.97
C ALA A 314 -6.17 3.43 -26.24
N LEU A 315 -5.78 3.46 -27.52
CA LEU A 315 -4.36 3.56 -27.93
C LEU A 315 -3.74 4.90 -27.51
N ILE A 316 -4.46 6.01 -27.71
CA ILE A 316 -4.01 7.34 -27.25
C ILE A 316 -3.81 7.36 -25.74
N PHE A 317 -4.74 6.79 -24.98
CA PHE A 317 -4.62 6.71 -23.54
C PHE A 317 -3.50 5.77 -23.10
N ALA A 318 -3.29 4.64 -23.78
CA ALA A 318 -2.18 3.74 -23.48
C ALA A 318 -0.83 4.45 -23.64
N ILE A 319 -0.67 5.27 -24.67
CA ILE A 319 0.52 6.11 -24.85
C ILE A 319 0.60 7.17 -23.74
N LEU A 320 -0.50 7.85 -23.45
CA LEU A 320 -0.57 8.89 -22.43
C LEU A 320 -0.17 8.35 -21.06
N ILE A 321 -0.72 7.20 -20.64
CA ILE A 321 -0.40 6.64 -19.33
C ILE A 321 1.06 6.20 -19.24
N ILE A 322 1.66 5.69 -20.31
CA ILE A 322 3.10 5.38 -20.36
C ILE A 322 3.92 6.66 -20.17
N ILE A 323 3.56 7.75 -20.84
CA ILE A 323 4.26 9.04 -20.68
C ILE A 323 4.14 9.54 -19.24
N ILE A 324 2.94 9.51 -18.67
CA ILE A 324 2.71 9.91 -17.26
C ILE A 324 3.56 9.06 -16.31
N GLN A 325 3.63 7.75 -16.55
CA GLN A 325 4.44 6.85 -15.71
C GLN A 325 5.95 7.10 -15.87
N GLN A 326 6.43 7.50 -17.04
CA GLN A 326 7.82 7.91 -17.20
C GLN A 326 8.11 9.23 -16.48
N LEU A 327 7.16 10.15 -16.48
CA LEU A 327 7.26 11.40 -15.69
C LEU A 327 7.25 11.10 -14.19
N ASP A 328 6.38 10.20 -13.74
CA ASP A 328 6.34 9.76 -12.34
C ASP A 328 7.67 9.13 -11.91
N GLY A 329 8.11 8.11 -12.61
CA GLY A 329 9.31 7.36 -12.24
C GLY A 329 10.61 8.16 -12.28
N ASN A 330 10.72 9.13 -13.19
CA ASN A 330 11.98 9.85 -13.42
C ASN A 330 12.01 11.27 -12.85
N LEU A 331 10.87 11.93 -12.67
CA LEU A 331 10.81 13.34 -12.25
C LEU A 331 10.00 13.54 -10.96
N ILE A 332 8.75 13.07 -10.92
CA ILE A 332 7.81 13.36 -9.83
C ILE A 332 8.16 12.54 -8.60
N GLY A 333 8.23 11.21 -8.75
CA GLY A 333 8.55 10.29 -7.67
C GLY A 333 9.87 10.62 -6.96
N PRO A 334 11.02 10.79 -7.65
CA PRO A 334 12.26 11.15 -7.01
C PRO A 334 12.23 12.51 -6.29
N LYS A 335 11.46 13.47 -6.79
CA LYS A 335 11.33 14.79 -6.15
C LYS A 335 10.46 14.75 -4.90
N ILE A 336 9.40 13.96 -4.89
CA ILE A 336 8.43 13.89 -3.78
C ILE A 336 8.88 12.90 -2.73
N LEU A 337 9.17 11.67 -3.13
CA LEU A 337 9.57 10.59 -2.24
C LEU A 337 11.03 10.72 -1.79
N GLY A 338 11.89 11.33 -2.63
CA GLY A 338 13.31 11.45 -2.35
C GLY A 338 13.93 10.10 -1.98
N ASN A 339 14.77 10.11 -0.93
CA ASN A 339 15.32 8.89 -0.32
C ASN A 339 14.48 8.38 0.86
N SER A 340 13.16 8.59 0.85
CA SER A 340 12.26 8.31 2.00
C SER A 340 12.36 6.88 2.52
N THR A 341 12.60 5.90 1.65
CA THR A 341 12.74 4.50 2.04
C THR A 341 14.17 4.00 2.04
N GLY A 342 15.07 4.63 1.28
CA GLY A 342 16.46 4.17 1.10
C GLY A 342 16.59 2.82 0.40
N LEU A 343 15.47 2.18 0.02
CA LEU A 343 15.45 0.85 -0.59
C LEU A 343 15.80 0.90 -2.08
N ARG A 344 16.51 -0.13 -2.55
CA ARG A 344 16.70 -0.37 -3.98
C ARG A 344 15.41 -0.94 -4.59
N PRO A 345 15.14 -0.72 -5.91
CA PRO A 345 13.91 -1.18 -6.58
C PRO A 345 13.57 -2.65 -6.35
N LEU A 346 14.55 -3.53 -6.34
CA LEU A 346 14.38 -4.96 -6.07
C LEU A 346 13.70 -5.21 -4.71
N TRP A 347 14.11 -4.51 -3.66
CA TRP A 347 13.55 -4.66 -2.33
C TRP A 347 12.13 -4.09 -2.21
N ILE A 348 11.81 -3.08 -3.03
CA ILE A 348 10.44 -2.53 -3.09
C ILE A 348 9.50 -3.55 -3.74
N ILE A 349 9.90 -4.17 -4.87
CA ILE A 349 9.12 -5.23 -5.52
C ILE A 349 8.93 -6.41 -4.57
N PHE A 350 10.00 -6.85 -3.91
CA PHE A 350 9.93 -7.92 -2.90
C PHE A 350 8.95 -7.57 -1.77
N ALA A 351 9.03 -6.35 -1.23
CA ALA A 351 8.18 -5.87 -0.15
C ALA A 351 6.69 -5.87 -0.53
N ILE A 352 6.37 -5.41 -1.75
CA ILE A 352 4.99 -5.37 -2.25
C ILE A 352 4.46 -6.78 -2.50
N THR A 353 5.27 -7.66 -3.10
CA THR A 353 4.88 -9.04 -3.39
C THR A 353 4.63 -9.82 -2.09
N LEU A 354 5.56 -9.73 -1.14
CA LEU A 354 5.44 -10.39 0.17
C LEU A 354 4.26 -9.81 0.97
N GLY A 355 4.16 -8.48 1.02
CA GLY A 355 3.06 -7.79 1.70
C GLY A 355 1.70 -8.14 1.10
N GLY A 356 1.61 -8.18 -0.23
CA GLY A 356 0.39 -8.56 -0.94
C GLY A 356 -0.04 -10.00 -0.65
N TRP A 357 0.90 -10.92 -0.52
CA TRP A 357 0.62 -12.30 -0.12
C TRP A 357 0.11 -12.39 1.33
N ILE A 358 0.66 -11.58 2.25
CA ILE A 358 0.29 -11.62 3.68
C ILE A 358 -1.07 -10.97 3.93
N ALA A 359 -1.34 -9.80 3.37
CA ALA A 359 -2.50 -8.99 3.72
C ALA A 359 -3.13 -8.24 2.53
N SER A 360 -3.06 -8.81 1.32
CA SER A 360 -3.62 -8.24 0.10
C SER A 360 -3.24 -6.75 -0.09
N ILE A 361 -4.17 -5.87 -0.45
CA ILE A 361 -3.91 -4.44 -0.71
C ILE A 361 -3.29 -3.70 0.49
N PRO A 362 -3.82 -3.81 1.73
CA PRO A 362 -3.15 -3.23 2.90
C PRO A 362 -1.70 -3.70 3.07
N GLY A 363 -1.43 -4.98 2.80
CA GLY A 363 -0.08 -5.52 2.87
C GLY A 363 0.86 -4.98 1.80
N MET A 364 0.38 -4.74 0.58
CA MET A 364 1.16 -4.09 -0.47
C MET A 364 1.60 -2.67 -0.07
N LEU A 365 0.71 -1.92 0.57
CA LEU A 365 0.98 -0.55 1.03
C LEU A 365 1.94 -0.52 2.21
N LEU A 366 1.75 -1.40 3.20
CA LEU A 366 2.58 -1.47 4.40
C LEU A 366 3.92 -2.17 4.17
N GLY A 367 4.02 -3.05 3.17
CA GLY A 367 5.20 -3.87 2.91
C GLY A 367 6.46 -3.04 2.69
N VAL A 368 6.36 -1.98 1.89
CA VAL A 368 7.51 -1.12 1.57
C VAL A 368 8.11 -0.45 2.81
N PRO A 369 7.34 0.30 3.63
CA PRO A 369 7.90 0.89 4.83
C PRO A 369 8.32 -0.17 5.88
N CYS A 370 7.66 -1.32 5.97
CA CYS A 370 8.10 -2.42 6.84
C CYS A 370 9.49 -2.94 6.46
N VAL A 371 9.70 -3.23 5.17
CA VAL A 371 11.01 -3.69 4.67
C VAL A 371 12.06 -2.58 4.82
N ALA A 372 11.69 -1.31 4.63
CA ALA A 372 12.62 -0.19 4.85
C ALA A 372 13.09 -0.09 6.31
N VAL A 373 12.20 -0.31 7.28
CA VAL A 373 12.55 -0.36 8.70
C VAL A 373 13.48 -1.56 8.98
N ILE A 374 13.12 -2.75 8.50
CA ILE A 374 13.94 -3.95 8.69
C ILE A 374 15.33 -3.77 8.08
N ALA A 375 15.42 -3.25 6.86
CA ALA A 375 16.69 -2.99 6.18
C ALA A 375 17.54 -1.97 6.96
N GLY A 376 16.93 -0.89 7.47
CA GLY A 376 17.63 0.08 8.31
C GLY A 376 18.14 -0.49 9.62
N LEU A 377 17.37 -1.37 10.28
CA LEU A 377 17.82 -2.04 11.50
C LEU A 377 18.96 -3.02 11.24
N LEU A 378 18.91 -3.75 10.12
CA LEU A 378 19.98 -4.65 9.71
C LEU A 378 21.26 -3.86 9.39
N GLU A 379 21.13 -2.73 8.71
CA GLU A 379 22.26 -1.84 8.41
C GLU A 379 22.91 -1.32 9.69
N ASP A 380 22.12 -0.83 10.64
CA ASP A 380 22.65 -0.35 11.94
C ASP A 380 23.36 -1.48 12.70
N TRP A 381 22.75 -2.67 12.75
CA TRP A 381 23.35 -3.84 13.39
C TRP A 381 24.67 -4.29 12.72
N VAL A 382 24.71 -4.29 11.39
CA VAL A 382 25.94 -4.62 10.63
C VAL A 382 27.03 -3.59 10.92
N ASN A 383 26.70 -2.30 10.90
CA ASN A 383 27.65 -1.22 11.16
C ASN A 383 28.23 -1.31 12.58
N GLU A 384 27.38 -1.50 13.61
CA GLU A 384 27.85 -1.72 14.99
C GLU A 384 28.82 -2.93 15.09
N ARG A 385 28.55 -4.00 14.33
CA ARG A 385 29.41 -5.20 14.32
C ARG A 385 30.73 -4.98 13.58
N LEU A 386 30.73 -4.21 12.50
CA LEU A 386 31.93 -3.88 11.75
C LEU A 386 32.83 -2.93 12.56
N GLU A 387 32.26 -1.90 13.18
CA GLU A 387 32.97 -1.01 14.08
C GLU A 387 33.61 -1.77 15.27
N ALA A 388 32.88 -2.69 15.88
CA ALA A 388 33.41 -3.54 16.97
C ALA A 388 34.56 -4.45 16.53
N LYS A 389 34.68 -4.74 15.24
CA LYS A 389 35.79 -5.52 14.64
C LYS A 389 36.89 -4.67 14.03
N ASN A 390 36.79 -3.33 14.09
CA ASN A 390 37.67 -2.38 13.42
C ASN A 390 37.80 -2.65 11.90
N ILE A 391 36.70 -3.10 11.25
CA ILE A 391 36.66 -3.35 9.81
C ILE A 391 35.98 -2.15 9.17
N ASP A 392 36.73 -1.38 8.37
CA ASP A 392 36.18 -0.28 7.58
C ASP A 392 35.67 -0.83 6.23
N MET A 393 34.38 -1.09 6.13
CA MET A 393 33.66 -1.44 4.88
C MET A 393 32.60 -0.40 4.62
N PRO A 394 32.92 0.72 3.99
CA PRO A 394 31.93 1.75 3.68
C PRO A 394 30.89 1.21 2.70
N ILE A 395 29.61 1.55 2.95
CA ILE A 395 28.53 1.25 2.01
C ILE A 395 28.78 2.05 0.73
N VAL A 396 28.59 1.44 -0.45
CA VAL A 396 28.80 2.03 -1.79
C VAL A 396 28.17 3.43 -1.95
N LYS A 397 27.11 3.72 -1.20
CA LYS A 397 26.47 5.04 -1.16
C LYS A 397 27.30 6.09 -0.43
N ASN A 398 28.10 5.69 0.56
CA ASN A 398 29.01 6.55 1.31
C ASN A 398 30.34 6.74 0.56
N GLU A 399 30.74 5.77 -0.26
CA GLU A 399 31.90 5.90 -1.16
C GLU A 399 31.72 7.06 -2.13
N LYS A 400 30.60 7.13 -2.87
CA LYS A 400 30.32 8.23 -3.79
C LYS A 400 30.23 9.60 -3.11
N VAL A 401 29.78 9.65 -1.85
CA VAL A 401 29.74 10.88 -1.06
C VAL A 401 31.14 11.23 -0.51
N ARG A 402 31.95 10.22 -0.21
CA ARG A 402 33.38 10.42 0.19
C ARG A 402 34.21 10.88 -0.99
N GLU A 403 34.12 10.20 -2.13
CA GLU A 403 34.79 10.59 -3.38
C GLU A 403 34.44 12.03 -3.79
N ALA A 404 33.15 12.38 -3.74
CA ALA A 404 32.69 13.74 -4.03
C ALA A 404 33.22 14.79 -3.02
N LYS A 405 33.34 14.41 -1.74
CA LYS A 405 33.92 15.29 -0.71
C LYS A 405 35.44 15.41 -0.86
N GLU A 406 36.13 14.35 -1.22
CA GLU A 406 37.59 14.33 -1.49
C GLU A 406 37.92 15.15 -2.74
N GLU A 407 37.10 15.00 -3.82
CA GLU A 407 37.25 15.85 -5.02
C GLU A 407 37.01 17.35 -4.74
N ILE A 408 36.07 17.69 -3.85
CA ILE A 408 35.83 19.08 -3.46
C ILE A 408 37.03 19.63 -2.65
N LYS A 409 37.58 18.81 -1.74
CA LYS A 409 38.70 19.18 -0.91
C LYS A 409 39.99 19.37 -1.71
N GLU A 410 40.26 18.48 -2.67
CA GLU A 410 41.39 18.62 -3.61
C GLU A 410 41.26 19.87 -4.49
N LYS A 411 40.04 20.23 -4.90
CA LYS A 411 39.79 21.46 -5.66
C LYS A 411 39.89 22.75 -4.82
N GLU A 412 39.68 22.67 -3.52
CA GLU A 412 39.90 23.79 -2.58
C GLU A 412 41.36 23.96 -2.22
N GLU A 413 42.14 22.87 -2.08
CA GLU A 413 43.55 22.89 -1.79
C GLU A 413 44.43 23.25 -3.01
N SER A 414 43.87 23.16 -4.23
CA SER A 414 44.56 23.54 -5.48
C SER A 414 44.31 25.00 -5.91
N LYS A 415 43.55 25.78 -5.11
CA LYS A 415 43.33 27.22 -5.30
C LYS A 415 44.09 28.06 -4.26
#